data_e011fb8f1ff3ede7d4578ecae325035d
#
_entry.id   e011fb8f1ff3ede7d4578ecae325035d
#
_cell.length_a   1.000
_cell.length_b   1.000
_cell.length_c   1.000
_cell.angle_alpha   90.00
_cell.angle_beta   90.00
_cell.angle_gamma   90.00
#
_symmetry.space_group_name_H-M   'P 1'
#
loop_
_entity.id
_entity.type
_entity.pdbx_description
1 polymer ?
#
loop_
_entity_poly.entity_id
_entity_poly.type
_entity_poly.pdbx_seq_one_letter_code
_entity_poly.pdbx_strand_id
1 'polypeptide(L)'
;MSRFAQRTQRTGVVDDFLPNVSRPEKYLRNSEGMPWVRPSDWLNTTPVAATEICFLYAVYQPDSNFLQFSVTTSSGNFTVDWGNGTSNSYASGTSVAKQFLWASYGNLSARGYRQARVRITGNITGVNFNLRHASVI
;
A
#
# COMPACT_ATOMS: atom_id res chain seq x y z
N MET A 1 -23.69 -16.41 -43.03
CA MET A 1 -23.55 -16.12 -42.37
C MET A 1 -23.58 -15.66 -41.89
N SER A 2 -23.57 -16.00 -41.88
CA SER A 2 -23.20 -15.56 -41.06
C SER A 2 -23.53 -15.40 -40.34
N ARG A 3 -23.50 -15.69 -40.15
CA ARG A 3 -23.53 -15.60 -39.18
C ARG A 3 -23.25 -15.67 -38.41
N PHE A 4 -22.78 -16.15 -38.31
CA PHE A 4 -22.20 -16.15 -37.33
C PHE A 4 -21.49 -15.83 -37.24
N ALA A 5 -21.28 -16.13 -37.81
CA ALA A 5 -20.37 -15.76 -37.37
C ALA A 5 -20.10 -15.15 -37.14
N GLN A 6 -20.33 -15.18 -37.30
CA GLN A 6 -20.05 -14.55 -36.65
C GLN A 6 -19.87 -14.37 -35.82
N ARG A 7 -19.75 -15.07 -35.77
CA ARG A 7 -19.51 -14.93 -34.68
C ARG A 7 -18.68 -14.96 -34.24
N THR A 8 -18.24 -15.33 -34.65
CA THR A 8 -17.41 -15.16 -33.97
C THR A 8 -16.85 -14.93 -33.69
N GLN A 9 -16.65 -15.11 -34.06
CA GLN A 9 -16.06 -14.74 -33.52
C GLN A 9 -15.70 -14.69 -32.91
N ARG A 10 -15.47 -15.23 -32.90
CA ARG A 10 -15.14 -15.07 -32.00
C ARG A 10 -14.19 -15.11 -31.79
N THR A 11 -13.56 -15.47 -32.18
CA THR A 11 -12.74 -15.30 -31.69
C THR A 11 -12.11 -14.78 -31.26
N GLY A 12 -11.85 -14.83 -31.28
CA GLY A 12 -11.30 -14.21 -30.57
C GLY A 12 -11.66 -13.31 -30.14
N VAL A 13 -12.18 -13.62 -30.55
CA VAL A 13 -12.60 -12.69 -30.09
C VAL A 13 -13.20 -12.55 -29.23
N VAL A 14 -13.56 -12.87 -29.18
CA VAL A 14 -14.16 -12.48 -28.38
C VAL A 14 -13.97 -12.20 -27.52
N ASP A 15 -13.90 -12.12 -27.53
CA ASP A 15 -14.00 -11.51 -26.74
C ASP A 15 -13.83 -10.49 -26.51
N ASP A 16 -13.75 -10.39 -26.79
CA ASP A 16 -13.60 -9.33 -26.70
C ASP A 16 -14.46 -8.49 -26.59
N PHE A 17 -15.33 -8.64 -26.67
CA PHE A 17 -16.08 -7.79 -26.43
C PHE A 17 -16.62 -7.66 -25.34
N LEU A 18 -16.40 -8.22 -24.72
CA LEU A 18 -16.75 -7.98 -23.72
C LEU A 18 -16.07 -7.31 -23.04
N PRO A 19 -16.41 -6.61 -22.95
CA PRO A 19 -15.81 -5.61 -22.51
C PRO A 19 -15.07 -5.70 -21.53
N ASN A 20 -14.55 -5.54 -21.70
CA ASN A 20 -13.84 -5.10 -21.11
C ASN A 20 -13.94 -4.79 -19.86
N VAL A 21 -14.52 -5.53 -19.30
CA VAL A 21 -14.50 -5.57 -17.97
C VAL A 21 -13.17 -5.48 -17.47
N SER A 22 -12.94 -4.73 -16.50
CA SER A 22 -11.72 -4.65 -15.82
C SER A 22 -11.35 -5.95 -15.26
N ARG A 23 -10.24 -6.44 -15.61
CA ARG A 23 -9.75 -7.67 -15.05
C ARG A 23 -8.75 -7.39 -13.97
N PRO A 24 -8.68 -8.23 -12.95
CA PRO A 24 -7.69 -8.05 -11.90
C PRO A 24 -6.27 -7.92 -12.43
N GLU A 25 -5.91 -8.66 -13.46
CA GLU A 25 -4.57 -8.58 -14.01
C GLU A 25 -4.23 -7.22 -14.61
N LYS A 26 -5.23 -6.40 -14.90
CA LYS A 26 -4.96 -5.03 -15.33
C LYS A 26 -4.30 -4.19 -14.26
N TYR A 27 -4.50 -4.55 -13.04
CA TYR A 27 -3.88 -3.85 -11.92
C TYR A 27 -2.51 -4.42 -11.55
N LEU A 28 -2.21 -5.60 -12.07
CA LEU A 28 -0.95 -6.27 -11.81
C LEU A 28 0.05 -6.12 -12.95
N ARG A 29 -0.38 -5.51 -14.05
CA ARG A 29 0.44 -5.39 -15.26
C ARG A 29 0.31 -4.00 -15.82
N ASN A 30 1.31 -3.59 -16.58
CA ASN A 30 1.20 -2.35 -17.33
C ASN A 30 0.24 -2.51 -18.52
N SER A 31 0.03 -1.44 -19.27
CA SER A 31 -0.94 -1.42 -20.36
C SER A 31 -0.62 -2.42 -21.48
N GLU A 32 0.61 -2.86 -21.59
CA GLU A 32 1.02 -3.87 -22.60
C GLU A 32 0.94 -5.29 -22.06
N GLY A 33 0.44 -5.48 -20.85
CA GLY A 33 0.35 -6.81 -20.26
C GLY A 33 1.65 -7.31 -19.64
N MET A 34 2.66 -6.47 -19.51
CA MET A 34 3.91 -6.82 -18.88
C MET A 34 3.73 -6.93 -17.36
N PRO A 35 4.60 -7.63 -16.66
CA PRO A 35 4.54 -7.69 -15.20
C PRO A 35 4.60 -6.29 -14.60
N TRP A 36 3.90 -6.13 -13.49
CA TRP A 36 3.92 -4.87 -12.78
C TRP A 36 5.35 -4.52 -12.35
N VAL A 37 5.71 -3.27 -12.53
CA VAL A 37 7.02 -2.75 -12.13
C VAL A 37 6.80 -1.65 -11.09
N ARG A 38 7.55 -1.71 -10.01
CA ARG A 38 7.48 -0.71 -8.96
C ARG A 38 7.91 0.65 -9.53
N PRO A 39 7.15 1.72 -9.29
CA PRO A 39 7.55 3.06 -9.73
C PRO A 39 8.93 3.43 -9.15
N SER A 40 9.76 4.03 -10.01
CA SER A 40 11.13 4.37 -9.63
C SER A 40 11.21 5.51 -8.62
N ASP A 41 10.15 6.32 -8.52
CA ASP A 41 10.09 7.44 -7.57
C ASP A 41 9.59 7.03 -6.19
N TRP A 42 9.28 5.76 -5.98
CA TRP A 42 8.90 5.27 -4.66
C TRP A 42 10.13 5.05 -3.79
N LEU A 43 10.05 5.51 -2.55
CA LEU A 43 11.12 5.32 -1.59
C LEU A 43 11.42 3.84 -1.36
N ASN A 44 12.70 3.54 -1.13
CA ASN A 44 13.10 2.18 -0.88
C ASN A 44 12.52 1.68 0.44
N THR A 45 11.93 0.49 0.40
CA THR A 45 11.36 -0.16 1.57
C THR A 45 12.09 -1.44 1.97
N THR A 46 13.33 -1.61 1.51
CA THR A 46 14.12 -2.76 1.92
C THR A 46 14.34 -2.73 3.43
N PRO A 47 13.95 -3.78 4.15
CA PRO A 47 14.21 -3.85 5.58
C PRO A 47 15.71 -3.87 5.84
N VAL A 48 16.13 -3.27 6.96
CA VAL A 48 17.53 -3.26 7.38
C VAL A 48 17.80 -4.29 8.48
N ALA A 49 16.76 -4.87 9.04
CA ALA A 49 16.86 -5.90 10.07
C ALA A 49 15.89 -7.04 9.76
N ALA A 50 16.23 -8.23 10.25
CA ALA A 50 15.45 -9.44 9.95
C ALA A 50 13.99 -9.36 10.42
N THR A 51 13.74 -8.62 11.49
CA THR A 51 12.42 -8.51 12.09
C THR A 51 11.81 -7.13 11.87
N GLU A 52 12.24 -6.42 10.85
CA GLU A 52 11.71 -5.11 10.52
C GLU A 52 10.57 -5.23 9.51
N ILE A 53 9.54 -4.41 9.71
CA ILE A 53 8.48 -4.21 8.71
C ILE A 53 8.65 -2.81 8.16
N CYS A 54 8.70 -2.69 6.84
CA CYS A 54 8.84 -1.39 6.19
C CYS A 54 7.82 -1.28 5.06
N PHE A 55 7.06 -0.18 5.05
CA PHE A 55 6.07 0.06 4.00
C PHE A 55 5.96 1.54 3.69
N LEU A 56 5.34 1.84 2.56
CA LEU A 56 5.03 3.21 2.17
C LEU A 56 3.55 3.48 2.40
N TYR A 57 3.27 4.67 2.90
CA TYR A 57 1.91 5.18 3.04
C TYR A 57 1.77 6.44 2.18
N ALA A 58 0.71 6.50 1.39
CA ALA A 58 0.45 7.65 0.52
C ALA A 58 -0.25 8.75 1.32
N VAL A 59 0.38 9.90 1.39
CA VAL A 59 -0.13 11.06 2.13
C VAL A 59 -0.66 12.06 1.13
N TYR A 60 -1.95 12.36 1.22
CA TYR A 60 -2.63 13.32 0.35
C TYR A 60 -2.83 14.66 1.03
N GLN A 61 -2.99 15.71 0.25
CA GLN A 61 -3.04 17.07 0.77
C GLN A 61 -4.23 17.35 1.72
N PRO A 62 -5.42 16.86 1.48
CA PRO A 62 -6.45 16.97 2.52
C PRO A 62 -6.11 15.99 3.64
N ASP A 63 -5.57 16.46 4.72
CA ASP A 63 -5.00 15.70 5.83
C ASP A 63 -5.96 14.68 6.47
N SER A 64 -6.59 13.86 5.66
CA SER A 64 -7.44 12.75 6.09
C SER A 64 -6.74 11.41 5.90
N ASN A 65 -5.45 11.38 6.18
CA ASN A 65 -4.60 10.22 6.00
C ASN A 65 -4.40 9.53 7.35
N PHE A 66 -5.17 8.49 7.61
CA PHE A 66 -5.15 7.79 8.89
C PHE A 66 -4.76 6.33 8.72
N LEU A 67 -3.97 5.85 9.65
CA LEU A 67 -3.57 4.45 9.72
C LEU A 67 -3.72 3.97 11.14
N GLN A 68 -4.25 2.76 11.31
CA GLN A 68 -4.34 2.13 12.61
C GLN A 68 -3.86 0.69 12.50
N PHE A 69 -3.03 0.28 13.45
CA PHE A 69 -2.49 -1.08 13.48
C PHE A 69 -2.06 -1.45 14.88
N SER A 70 -1.83 -2.73 15.11
CA SER A 70 -1.20 -3.22 16.32
C SER A 70 -0.11 -4.21 15.95
N VAL A 71 0.91 -4.30 16.79
CA VAL A 71 2.05 -5.19 16.57
C VAL A 71 2.22 -6.06 17.81
N THR A 72 2.36 -7.35 17.58
CA THR A 72 2.67 -8.31 18.63
C THR A 72 4.15 -8.60 18.59
N THR A 73 4.79 -8.58 19.75
CA THR A 73 6.21 -8.94 19.90
C THR A 73 6.35 -10.13 20.83
N SER A 74 7.41 -10.91 20.62
CA SER A 74 7.74 -12.01 21.52
C SER A 74 8.34 -11.51 22.84
N SER A 75 8.94 -10.34 22.82
CA SER A 75 9.50 -9.69 24.01
C SER A 75 9.74 -8.22 23.74
N GLY A 76 9.59 -7.40 24.78
CA GLY A 76 9.88 -5.97 24.71
C GLY A 76 8.90 -5.18 23.86
N ASN A 77 9.19 -3.90 23.73
CA ASN A 77 8.40 -2.98 22.94
C ASN A 77 8.75 -3.07 21.46
N PHE A 78 7.88 -2.53 20.62
CA PHE A 78 8.21 -2.24 19.25
C PHE A 78 8.34 -0.72 19.07
N THR A 79 9.13 -0.32 18.07
CA THR A 79 9.33 1.09 17.74
C THR A 79 8.85 1.35 16.32
N VAL A 80 8.16 2.46 16.15
CA VAL A 80 7.67 2.89 14.84
C VAL A 80 8.38 4.18 14.46
N ASP A 81 9.11 4.14 13.34
CA ASP A 81 9.68 5.31 12.71
C ASP A 81 8.69 5.77 11.63
N TRP A 82 8.20 6.98 11.76
CA TRP A 82 7.14 7.51 10.90
C TRP A 82 7.63 8.07 9.57
N GLY A 83 8.95 8.13 9.38
CA GLY A 83 9.52 8.62 8.13
C GLY A 83 9.56 10.14 7.99
N ASN A 84 9.22 10.86 9.05
CA ASN A 84 9.26 12.33 9.10
C ASN A 84 10.24 12.84 10.15
N GLY A 85 11.17 11.99 10.59
CA GLY A 85 12.14 12.32 11.63
C GLY A 85 11.64 12.04 13.04
N THR A 86 10.44 11.50 13.21
CA THR A 86 9.91 11.15 14.53
C THR A 86 9.70 9.65 14.65
N SER A 87 9.83 9.14 15.86
CA SER A 87 9.56 7.74 16.16
C SER A 87 8.95 7.62 17.55
N ASN A 88 8.22 6.52 17.76
CA ASN A 88 7.57 6.25 19.04
C ASN A 88 7.72 4.76 19.37
N SER A 89 7.78 4.47 20.66
CA SER A 89 7.87 3.11 21.18
C SER A 89 6.56 2.72 21.86
N TYR A 90 6.11 1.50 21.64
CA TYR A 90 4.85 1.00 22.14
C TYR A 90 5.01 -0.42 22.71
N ALA A 91 4.20 -0.74 23.69
CA ALA A 91 4.13 -2.10 24.21
C ALA A 91 3.46 -3.04 23.23
N SER A 92 3.81 -4.32 23.28
CA SER A 92 3.20 -5.36 22.46
C SER A 92 1.67 -5.32 22.58
N GLY A 93 1.00 -5.38 21.45
CA GLY A 93 -0.46 -5.39 21.40
C GLY A 93 -1.12 -4.02 21.46
N THR A 94 -0.36 -2.94 21.64
CA THR A 94 -0.91 -1.59 21.66
C THR A 94 -1.53 -1.26 20.30
N SER A 95 -2.74 -0.73 20.31
CA SER A 95 -3.35 -0.20 19.11
C SER A 95 -2.78 1.19 18.82
N VAL A 96 -2.12 1.32 17.69
CA VAL A 96 -1.46 2.55 17.28
C VAL A 96 -2.31 3.21 16.22
N ALA A 97 -2.67 4.47 16.43
CA ALA A 97 -3.40 5.26 15.44
C ALA A 97 -2.54 6.48 15.07
N LYS A 98 -2.41 6.74 13.79
CA LYS A 98 -1.57 7.82 13.29
C LYS A 98 -2.28 8.59 12.19
N GLN A 99 -2.28 9.91 12.30
CA GLN A 99 -2.63 10.81 11.22
C GLN A 99 -1.33 11.29 10.55
N PHE A 100 -1.29 11.19 9.23
CA PHE A 100 -0.14 11.66 8.45
C PHE A 100 -0.49 13.02 7.86
N LEU A 101 0.27 14.04 8.24
CA LEU A 101 0.05 15.40 7.76
C LEU A 101 0.88 15.65 6.52
N TRP A 102 0.26 16.22 5.50
CA TRP A 102 0.92 16.54 4.23
C TRP A 102 2.21 17.33 4.44
N ALA A 103 2.17 18.34 5.31
CA ALA A 103 3.33 19.22 5.54
C ALA A 103 4.53 18.50 6.17
N SER A 104 4.31 17.33 6.76
CA SER A 104 5.37 16.60 7.44
C SER A 104 6.20 15.71 6.51
N TYR A 105 5.84 15.61 5.26
CA TYR A 105 6.51 14.71 4.32
C TYR A 105 6.89 15.46 3.06
N GLY A 106 8.10 15.18 2.54
CA GLY A 106 8.66 15.92 1.41
C GLY A 106 8.77 15.14 0.11
N ASN A 107 8.59 13.83 0.14
CA ASN A 107 8.86 12.99 -1.02
C ASN A 107 7.61 12.88 -1.90
N LEU A 108 7.44 13.84 -2.78
CA LEU A 108 6.31 13.89 -3.72
C LEU A 108 6.48 12.82 -4.80
N SER A 109 5.45 12.03 -5.01
CA SER A 109 5.43 11.07 -6.11
C SER A 109 4.95 11.74 -7.40
N ALA A 110 5.23 11.10 -8.52
CA ALA A 110 4.72 11.56 -9.82
C ALA A 110 3.19 11.54 -9.89
N ARG A 111 2.54 10.89 -8.93
CA ARG A 111 1.07 10.78 -8.90
C ARG A 111 0.41 11.75 -7.96
N GLY A 112 1.17 12.66 -7.36
CA GLY A 112 0.64 13.76 -6.58
C GLY A 112 0.41 13.49 -5.10
N TYR A 113 0.84 12.36 -4.55
CA TYR A 113 0.86 12.15 -3.12
C TYR A 113 2.30 12.20 -2.60
N ARG A 114 2.46 12.51 -1.32
CA ARG A 114 3.75 12.41 -0.64
C ARG A 114 3.89 11.03 -0.01
N GLN A 115 5.11 10.64 0.26
CA GLN A 115 5.41 9.28 0.72
C GLN A 115 5.89 9.30 2.15
N ALA A 116 5.19 8.58 3.01
CA ALA A 116 5.64 8.30 4.36
C ALA A 116 6.22 6.88 4.37
N ARG A 117 7.51 6.77 4.63
CA ARG A 117 8.14 5.47 4.79
C ARG A 117 8.12 5.09 6.26
N VAL A 118 7.26 4.16 6.60
CA VAL A 118 7.08 3.72 7.97
C VAL A 118 7.90 2.47 8.20
N ARG A 119 8.69 2.47 9.27
CA ARG A 119 9.49 1.32 9.69
C ARG A 119 9.08 0.91 11.10
N ILE A 120 8.83 -0.37 11.28
CA ILE A 120 8.48 -0.94 12.57
C ILE A 120 9.55 -1.94 12.93
N THR A 121 10.19 -1.75 14.08
CA THR A 121 11.28 -2.61 14.55
C THR A 121 10.98 -3.17 15.93
N GLY A 122 11.52 -4.35 16.21
CA GLY A 122 11.33 -5.06 17.46
C GLY A 122 11.33 -6.56 17.23
N ASN A 123 11.06 -7.31 18.29
CA ASN A 123 10.94 -8.77 18.17
C ASN A 123 9.54 -9.15 17.68
N ILE A 124 9.23 -8.74 16.45
CA ILE A 124 7.88 -8.79 15.90
C ILE A 124 7.50 -10.23 15.58
N THR A 125 6.32 -10.64 16.05
CA THR A 125 5.73 -11.95 15.73
C THR A 125 4.45 -11.81 14.93
N GLY A 126 3.85 -10.61 14.87
CA GLY A 126 2.67 -10.39 14.07
C GLY A 126 2.31 -8.93 13.96
N VAL A 127 1.55 -8.60 12.93
CA VAL A 127 1.00 -7.27 12.73
C VAL A 127 -0.44 -7.40 12.26
N ASN A 128 -1.28 -6.51 12.75
CA ASN A 128 -2.68 -6.48 12.39
C ASN A 128 -3.05 -5.06 11.99
N PHE A 129 -3.34 -4.85 10.72
CA PHE A 129 -3.78 -3.56 10.22
C PHE A 129 -5.29 -3.45 10.35
N ASN A 130 -5.73 -2.38 11.02
CA ASN A 130 -7.14 -2.04 11.11
C ASN A 130 -7.40 -0.88 10.16
N LEU A 131 -8.20 -1.11 9.15
CA LEU A 131 -8.47 -0.10 8.13
C LEU A 131 -9.50 0.93 8.56
N ARG A 132 -10.03 0.81 9.78
CA ARG A 132 -10.94 1.83 10.29
C ARG A 132 -10.18 3.09 10.59
N HIS A 133 -10.82 4.18 10.26
CA HIS A 133 -10.30 5.49 10.52
C HIS A 133 -10.50 5.83 12.00
N ALA A 134 -9.42 6.10 12.70
CA ALA A 134 -9.48 6.29 14.14
C ALA A 134 -10.41 7.44 14.55
N SER A 135 -10.48 8.50 13.76
CA SER A 135 -11.28 9.65 14.12
C SER A 135 -12.76 9.52 13.80
N VAL A 136 -13.19 8.42 13.21
CA VAL A 136 -14.61 8.17 12.97
C VAL A 136 -15.16 7.08 13.88
N ILE A 137 -14.38 6.68 14.81
CA ILE A 137 -14.77 5.63 15.74
C ILE A 137 -15.47 6.23 16.94
#